data_d42cdb3a65c4d1527018b6b18318a6dd
#
_entry.id   d42cdb3a65c4d1527018b6b18318a6dd
#
_cell.length_a   1.000
_cell.length_b   1.000
_cell.length_c   1.000
_cell.angle_alpha   90.00
_cell.angle_beta   90.00
_cell.angle_gamma   90.00
#
_symmetry.space_group_name_H-M   'P 1'
#
loop_
_entity.id
_entity.type
_entity.pdbx_description
1 polymer ?
#
loop_
_entity_poly.entity_id
_entity_poly.type
_entity_poly.pdbx_seq_one_letter_code
_entity_poly.pdbx_strand_id
1 'polypeptide(L)'
;TPLKIVESAKASLDRGETAYTRTQGSPELCQAVSEHLTRHEIDIEPDNIVVAPGCKQAVLYAMMATLDPGDEVLLLAPAWPSYDGMLKLIGAVPIHVPVKRDDYHPDFEALEAAITPKTKAIRLNSPNTPTGAVYRPEEVEQLVALAVKHDLWMIDDMIYATLVWADYGYTSPTK
;
A
#
# COMPACT_ATOMS: atom_id res chain seq x y z
N THR A 1 3.25 -20.35 10.57
CA THR A 1 2.58 -20.53 9.24
C THR A 1 1.50 -21.59 9.40
N PRO A 2 0.27 -21.37 8.92
CA PRO A 2 -0.79 -22.36 8.96
C PRO A 2 -0.39 -23.68 8.27
N LEU A 3 -0.77 -24.82 8.85
CA LEU A 3 -0.37 -26.14 8.37
C LEU A 3 -0.75 -26.36 6.88
N LYS A 4 -1.93 -25.91 6.49
CA LYS A 4 -2.41 -26.00 5.10
C LYS A 4 -1.46 -25.33 4.09
N ILE A 5 -0.85 -24.20 4.46
CA ILE A 5 0.14 -23.49 3.62
C ILE A 5 1.43 -24.29 3.53
N VAL A 6 1.88 -24.87 4.66
CA VAL A 6 3.10 -25.72 4.69
C VAL A 6 2.93 -26.95 3.82
N GLU A 7 1.78 -27.62 3.92
CA GLU A 7 1.46 -28.82 3.13
C GLU A 7 1.36 -28.50 1.63
N SER A 8 0.75 -27.37 1.26
CA SER A 8 0.68 -26.92 -0.14
C SER A 8 2.07 -26.67 -0.71
N ALA A 9 2.96 -26.02 0.04
CA ALA A 9 4.33 -25.78 -0.39
C ALA A 9 5.11 -27.10 -0.59
N LYS A 10 4.97 -28.07 0.30
CA LYS A 10 5.58 -29.41 0.16
C LYS A 10 5.07 -30.13 -1.10
N ALA A 11 3.75 -30.10 -1.30
CA ALA A 11 3.13 -30.74 -2.47
C ALA A 11 3.60 -30.09 -3.79
N SER A 12 3.82 -28.79 -3.82
CA SER A 12 4.38 -28.09 -4.98
C SER A 12 5.81 -28.57 -5.29
N LEU A 13 6.66 -28.70 -4.25
CA LEU A 13 8.00 -29.27 -4.42
C LEU A 13 7.98 -30.73 -4.91
N ASP A 14 7.08 -31.54 -4.36
CA ASP A 14 6.92 -32.96 -4.75
C ASP A 14 6.47 -33.10 -6.23
N ARG A 15 5.71 -32.11 -6.76
CA ARG A 15 5.37 -32.03 -8.19
C ARG A 15 6.48 -31.47 -9.07
N GLY A 16 7.61 -31.07 -8.50
CA GLY A 16 8.72 -30.51 -9.24
C GLY A 16 8.48 -29.08 -9.76
N GLU A 17 7.60 -28.31 -9.12
CA GLU A 17 7.30 -26.90 -9.47
C GLU A 17 8.43 -25.97 -8.98
N THR A 18 9.63 -26.15 -9.52
CA THR A 18 10.86 -25.45 -9.12
C THR A 18 11.50 -24.66 -10.27
N ALA A 19 10.81 -24.59 -11.41
CA ALA A 19 11.29 -23.84 -12.57
C ALA A 19 10.91 -22.34 -12.47
N TYR A 20 11.39 -21.55 -13.45
CA TYR A 20 11.02 -20.15 -13.58
C TYR A 20 9.52 -19.99 -13.81
N THR A 21 8.92 -19.03 -13.12
CA THR A 21 7.56 -18.59 -13.36
C THR A 21 7.53 -17.35 -14.26
N ARG A 22 6.34 -16.87 -14.63
CA ARG A 22 6.19 -15.53 -15.25
C ARG A 22 6.74 -14.46 -14.30
N THR A 23 7.27 -13.36 -14.85
CA THR A 23 7.80 -12.23 -14.08
C THR A 23 6.76 -11.64 -13.12
N GLN A 24 5.50 -11.63 -13.50
CA GLN A 24 4.40 -11.14 -12.67
C GLN A 24 4.01 -12.10 -11.54
N GLY A 25 4.39 -13.37 -11.61
CA GLY A 25 3.93 -14.45 -10.72
C GLY A 25 3.18 -15.54 -11.49
N SER A 26 2.80 -16.62 -10.81
CA SER A 26 2.00 -17.66 -11.47
C SER A 26 0.61 -17.14 -11.82
N PRO A 27 0.02 -17.52 -12.99
CA PRO A 27 -1.31 -17.09 -13.36
C PRO A 27 -2.38 -17.44 -12.31
N GLU A 28 -2.26 -18.62 -11.70
CA GLU A 28 -3.18 -19.09 -10.67
C GLU A 28 -3.14 -18.21 -9.42
N LEU A 29 -1.95 -17.74 -9.02
CA LEU A 29 -1.81 -16.83 -7.88
C LEU A 29 -2.35 -15.43 -8.20
N CYS A 30 -2.06 -14.89 -9.39
CA CYS A 30 -2.61 -13.62 -9.83
C CYS A 30 -4.15 -13.67 -9.88
N GLN A 31 -4.73 -14.75 -10.40
CA GLN A 31 -6.17 -14.99 -10.39
C GLN A 31 -6.74 -15.03 -8.95
N ALA A 32 -6.10 -15.78 -8.05
CA ALA A 32 -6.53 -15.89 -6.66
C ALA A 32 -6.45 -14.54 -5.91
N VAL A 33 -5.45 -13.71 -6.23
CA VAL A 33 -5.32 -12.35 -5.67
C VAL A 33 -6.43 -11.44 -6.20
N SER A 34 -6.72 -11.47 -7.51
CA SER A 34 -7.83 -10.72 -8.12
C SER A 34 -9.17 -11.08 -7.45
N GLU A 35 -9.48 -12.38 -7.34
CA GLU A 35 -10.69 -12.85 -6.66
C GLU A 35 -10.75 -12.46 -5.16
N HIS A 36 -9.59 -12.42 -4.49
CA HIS A 36 -9.51 -11.96 -3.10
C HIS A 36 -9.82 -10.45 -3.00
N LEU A 37 -9.26 -9.64 -3.87
CA LEU A 37 -9.46 -8.19 -3.90
C LEU A 37 -10.89 -7.82 -4.27
N THR A 38 -11.53 -8.54 -5.19
CA THR A 38 -12.95 -8.35 -5.53
C THR A 38 -13.87 -8.52 -4.32
N ARG A 39 -13.55 -9.40 -3.36
CA ARG A 39 -14.31 -9.54 -2.11
C ARG A 39 -14.20 -8.30 -1.21
N HIS A 40 -13.19 -7.48 -1.43
CA HIS A 40 -13.00 -6.18 -0.77
C HIS A 40 -13.41 -5.01 -1.66
N GLU A 41 -14.21 -5.28 -2.71
CA GLU A 41 -14.72 -4.29 -3.67
C GLU A 41 -13.62 -3.57 -4.46
N ILE A 42 -12.46 -4.23 -4.61
CA ILE A 42 -11.35 -3.77 -5.44
C ILE A 42 -11.38 -4.62 -6.71
N ASP A 43 -11.83 -4.02 -7.81
CA ASP A 43 -11.89 -4.69 -9.11
C ASP A 43 -10.57 -4.50 -9.86
N ILE A 44 -9.83 -5.59 -10.03
CA ILE A 44 -8.52 -5.58 -10.71
C ILE A 44 -8.33 -6.88 -11.51
N GLU A 45 -7.97 -6.73 -12.76
CA GLU A 45 -7.67 -7.86 -13.63
C GLU A 45 -6.37 -8.57 -13.22
N PRO A 46 -6.29 -9.91 -13.34
CA PRO A 46 -5.11 -10.69 -12.97
C PRO A 46 -3.82 -10.21 -13.66
N ASP A 47 -3.92 -9.68 -14.88
CA ASP A 47 -2.77 -9.18 -15.65
C ASP A 47 -2.23 -7.84 -15.10
N ASN A 48 -2.97 -7.17 -14.23
CA ASN A 48 -2.53 -5.95 -13.51
C ASN A 48 -1.93 -6.26 -12.13
N ILE A 49 -1.71 -7.54 -11.81
CA ILE A 49 -1.15 -7.97 -10.54
C ILE A 49 0.30 -8.41 -10.73
N VAL A 50 1.17 -7.93 -9.85
CA VAL A 50 2.56 -8.37 -9.74
C VAL A 50 2.81 -8.94 -8.35
N VAL A 51 3.19 -10.21 -8.31
CA VAL A 51 3.54 -10.90 -7.06
C VAL A 51 4.97 -10.55 -6.65
N ALA A 52 5.15 -10.14 -5.42
CA ALA A 52 6.46 -9.81 -4.84
C ALA A 52 6.76 -10.69 -3.61
N PRO A 53 8.03 -10.92 -3.28
CA PRO A 53 8.41 -11.68 -2.08
C PRO A 53 8.21 -10.85 -0.81
N GLY A 54 6.94 -10.57 -0.50
CA GLY A 54 6.49 -9.83 0.67
C GLY A 54 6.11 -8.38 0.39
N CYS A 55 5.25 -7.82 1.25
CA CYS A 55 4.68 -6.48 1.12
C CYS A 55 5.75 -5.38 1.03
N LYS A 56 6.81 -5.47 1.83
CA LYS A 56 7.94 -4.51 1.81
C LYS A 56 8.49 -4.33 0.40
N GLN A 57 8.70 -5.42 -0.33
CA GLN A 57 9.26 -5.37 -1.68
C GLN A 57 8.22 -4.90 -2.70
N ALA A 58 6.94 -5.27 -2.51
CA ALA A 58 5.85 -4.76 -3.35
C ALA A 58 5.74 -3.22 -3.25
N VAL A 59 5.81 -2.66 -2.04
CA VAL A 59 5.81 -1.21 -1.82
C VAL A 59 7.00 -0.54 -2.49
N LEU A 60 8.21 -1.12 -2.36
CA LEU A 60 9.39 -0.59 -3.04
C LEU A 60 9.22 -0.60 -4.56
N TYR A 61 8.68 -1.67 -5.14
CA TYR A 61 8.43 -1.76 -6.58
C TYR A 61 7.41 -0.71 -7.05
N ALA A 62 6.34 -0.49 -6.29
CA ALA A 62 5.37 0.56 -6.59
C ALA A 62 6.04 1.95 -6.60
N MET A 63 6.86 2.25 -5.58
CA MET A 63 7.63 3.50 -5.50
C MET A 63 8.59 3.64 -6.69
N MET A 64 9.34 2.60 -7.04
CA MET A 64 10.27 2.62 -8.19
C MET A 64 9.58 2.80 -9.54
N ALA A 65 8.32 2.35 -9.66
CA ALA A 65 7.56 2.45 -10.90
C ALA A 65 6.88 3.81 -11.09
N THR A 66 6.70 4.58 -10.01
CA THR A 66 5.88 5.80 -10.03
C THR A 66 6.65 7.08 -9.68
N LEU A 67 7.88 6.96 -9.18
CA LEU A 67 8.67 8.08 -8.66
C LEU A 67 10.03 8.18 -9.32
N ASP A 68 10.45 9.42 -9.56
CA ASP A 68 11.80 9.77 -10.01
C ASP A 68 12.65 10.37 -8.87
N PRO A 69 13.99 10.38 -9.00
CA PRO A 69 14.87 11.07 -8.04
C PRO A 69 14.50 12.55 -7.89
N GLY A 70 14.30 12.98 -6.65
CA GLY A 70 13.90 14.34 -6.30
C GLY A 70 12.39 14.55 -6.12
N ASP A 71 11.56 13.56 -6.48
CA ASP A 71 10.14 13.58 -6.20
C ASP A 71 9.85 13.52 -4.70
N GLU A 72 8.90 14.31 -4.25
CA GLU A 72 8.47 14.36 -2.86
C GLU A 72 7.26 13.44 -2.64
N VAL A 73 7.30 12.69 -1.52
CA VAL A 73 6.22 11.78 -1.13
C VAL A 73 5.73 12.15 0.26
N LEU A 74 4.43 12.45 0.38
CA LEU A 74 3.81 12.74 1.66
C LEU A 74 3.63 11.45 2.47
N LEU A 75 4.19 11.44 3.68
CA LEU A 75 4.06 10.38 4.67
C LEU A 75 3.28 10.91 5.87
N LEU A 76 2.12 10.35 6.16
CA LEU A 76 1.36 10.63 7.39
C LEU A 76 2.17 10.12 8.59
N ALA A 77 2.66 11.02 9.43
CA ALA A 77 3.58 10.72 10.53
C ALA A 77 2.89 10.73 11.91
N PRO A 78 3.18 9.72 12.77
CA PRO A 78 4.27 8.73 12.64
C PRO A 78 3.98 7.66 11.60
N ALA A 79 5.00 7.31 10.81
CA ALA A 79 4.94 6.32 9.74
C ALA A 79 5.94 5.18 9.98
N TRP A 80 5.74 4.07 9.30
CA TRP A 80 6.70 2.96 9.37
C TRP A 80 8.08 3.37 8.83
N PRO A 81 9.17 3.24 9.63
CA PRO A 81 10.49 3.79 9.27
C PRO A 81 11.08 3.28 7.95
N SER A 82 10.64 2.10 7.48
CA SER A 82 11.16 1.56 6.23
C SER A 82 10.75 2.37 4.99
N TYR A 83 9.68 3.17 5.04
CA TYR A 83 9.30 4.04 3.92
C TYR A 83 10.38 5.08 3.63
N ASP A 84 10.96 5.69 4.67
CA ASP A 84 12.10 6.60 4.54
C ASP A 84 13.29 5.95 3.84
N GLY A 85 13.62 4.73 4.27
CA GLY A 85 14.72 3.97 3.67
C GLY A 85 14.50 3.66 2.20
N MET A 86 13.27 3.26 1.84
CA MET A 86 12.88 2.97 0.46
C MET A 86 12.93 4.21 -0.43
N LEU A 87 12.35 5.32 0.01
CA LEU A 87 12.34 6.57 -0.73
C LEU A 87 13.74 7.10 -0.96
N LYS A 88 14.59 7.11 0.08
CA LYS A 88 15.99 7.53 -0.03
C LYS A 88 16.78 6.63 -0.96
N LEU A 89 16.52 5.32 -0.97
CA LEU A 89 17.17 4.36 -1.86
C LEU A 89 16.95 4.69 -3.34
N ILE A 90 15.75 5.15 -3.70
CA ILE A 90 15.39 5.53 -5.08
C ILE A 90 15.65 7.01 -5.40
N GLY A 91 16.18 7.78 -4.43
CA GLY A 91 16.48 9.20 -4.58
C GLY A 91 15.26 10.12 -4.39
N ALA A 92 14.11 9.59 -3.97
CA ALA A 92 12.93 10.38 -3.64
C ALA A 92 13.02 10.97 -2.23
N VAL A 93 12.23 11.99 -1.95
CA VAL A 93 12.28 12.80 -0.73
C VAL A 93 11.05 12.53 0.14
N PRO A 94 11.19 11.91 1.33
CA PRO A 94 10.07 11.75 2.25
C PRO A 94 9.71 13.09 2.91
N ILE A 95 8.45 13.48 2.82
CA ILE A 95 7.88 14.65 3.49
C ILE A 95 6.94 14.16 4.60
N HIS A 96 7.37 14.30 5.85
CA HIS A 96 6.57 13.88 6.99
C HIS A 96 5.52 14.91 7.34
N VAL A 97 4.25 14.54 7.19
CA VAL A 97 3.11 15.37 7.56
C VAL A 97 2.53 14.86 8.89
N PRO A 98 2.55 15.67 9.97
CA PRO A 98 2.00 15.25 11.24
C PRO A 98 0.50 14.94 11.13
N VAL A 99 0.07 13.83 11.72
CA VAL A 99 -1.36 13.55 11.96
C VAL A 99 -1.84 14.28 13.20
N LYS A 100 -3.16 14.34 13.41
CA LYS A 100 -3.74 14.89 14.65
C LYS A 100 -3.25 14.11 15.86
N ARG A 101 -2.94 14.81 16.97
CA ARG A 101 -2.30 14.20 18.14
C ARG A 101 -3.24 13.40 19.03
N ASP A 102 -4.53 13.67 18.95
CA ASP A 102 -5.56 13.11 19.81
C ASP A 102 -6.04 11.74 19.34
N ASP A 103 -6.08 11.50 18.02
CA ASP A 103 -6.62 10.29 17.44
C ASP A 103 -5.74 9.64 16.35
N TYR A 104 -4.64 10.29 15.98
CA TYR A 104 -3.73 9.86 14.90
C TYR A 104 -4.38 9.84 13.51
N HIS A 105 -5.46 10.58 13.30
CA HIS A 105 -6.13 10.73 12.02
C HIS A 105 -5.51 11.83 11.15
N PRO A 106 -5.73 11.82 9.81
CA PRO A 106 -5.12 12.78 8.90
C PRO A 106 -5.45 14.23 9.27
N ASP A 107 -4.45 15.10 9.22
CA ASP A 107 -4.61 16.54 9.25
C ASP A 107 -4.58 17.08 7.81
N PHE A 108 -5.76 17.37 7.27
CA PHE A 108 -5.90 17.79 5.88
C PHE A 108 -5.35 19.18 5.59
N GLU A 109 -5.35 20.09 6.58
CA GLU A 109 -4.73 21.40 6.43
C GLU A 109 -3.22 21.27 6.33
N ALA A 110 -2.62 20.43 7.18
CA ALA A 110 -1.19 20.15 7.13
C ALA A 110 -0.79 19.42 5.83
N LEU A 111 -1.62 18.48 5.35
CA LEU A 111 -1.40 17.79 4.08
C LEU A 111 -1.40 18.76 2.90
N GLU A 112 -2.43 19.62 2.79
CA GLU A 112 -2.54 20.60 1.72
C GLU A 112 -1.35 21.58 1.75
N ALA A 113 -0.94 22.05 2.94
CA ALA A 113 0.18 22.97 3.12
C ALA A 113 1.54 22.34 2.78
N ALA A 114 1.67 21.01 2.85
CA ALA A 114 2.90 20.29 2.55
C ALA A 114 3.09 20.00 1.06
N ILE A 115 2.06 20.18 0.23
CA ILE A 115 2.13 19.93 -1.20
C ILE A 115 2.95 21.02 -1.90
N THR A 116 3.92 20.58 -2.72
CA THR A 116 4.75 21.43 -3.56
C THR A 116 4.68 20.97 -5.03
N PRO A 117 5.23 21.72 -5.99
CA PRO A 117 5.33 21.25 -7.37
C PRO A 117 6.14 19.95 -7.57
N LYS A 118 6.91 19.54 -6.55
CA LYS A 118 7.69 18.30 -6.54
C LYS A 118 6.95 17.14 -5.92
N THR A 119 5.85 17.37 -5.24
CA THR A 119 5.03 16.31 -4.65
C THR A 119 4.43 15.44 -5.75
N LYS A 120 4.68 14.13 -5.67
CA LYS A 120 4.20 13.15 -6.67
C LYS A 120 3.34 12.04 -6.10
N ALA A 121 3.43 11.79 -4.79
CA ALA A 121 2.63 10.74 -4.19
C ALA A 121 2.23 11.05 -2.75
N ILE A 122 1.11 10.46 -2.35
CA ILE A 122 0.68 10.30 -0.95
C ILE A 122 0.76 8.82 -0.60
N ARG A 123 1.39 8.52 0.54
CA ARG A 123 1.47 7.16 1.07
C ARG A 123 0.37 6.93 2.09
N LEU A 124 -0.57 6.05 1.77
CA LEU A 124 -1.62 5.60 2.67
C LEU A 124 -1.21 4.30 3.36
N ASN A 125 -1.46 4.19 4.66
CA ASN A 125 -1.35 2.96 5.44
C ASN A 125 -2.43 2.96 6.53
N SER A 126 -3.49 2.22 6.30
CA SER A 126 -4.62 2.08 7.22
C SER A 126 -5.08 0.62 7.22
N PRO A 127 -5.06 -0.08 8.36
CA PRO A 127 -4.54 0.36 9.69
C PRO A 127 -3.08 0.77 9.67
N ASN A 128 -2.76 1.83 10.40
CA ASN A 128 -1.43 2.45 10.37
C ASN A 128 -0.41 1.75 11.27
N THR A 129 0.84 1.71 10.82
CA THR A 129 2.00 1.40 11.64
C THR A 129 2.80 2.67 11.89
N PRO A 130 3.04 3.08 13.16
CA PRO A 130 2.91 2.29 14.40
C PRO A 130 1.63 2.56 15.22
N THR A 131 0.75 3.48 14.82
CA THR A 131 -0.32 4.01 15.68
C THR A 131 -1.49 3.04 15.88
N GLY A 132 -1.74 2.14 14.92
CA GLY A 132 -2.93 1.31 14.87
C GLY A 132 -4.20 2.06 14.42
N ALA A 133 -4.11 3.34 14.09
CA ALA A 133 -5.25 4.12 13.61
C ALA A 133 -5.81 3.51 12.33
N VAL A 134 -7.13 3.40 12.27
CA VAL A 134 -7.91 3.02 11.08
C VAL A 134 -8.61 4.27 10.58
N TYR A 135 -8.29 4.70 9.37
CA TYR A 135 -8.90 5.90 8.82
C TYR A 135 -10.35 5.63 8.42
N ARG A 136 -11.22 6.61 8.68
CA ARG A 136 -12.64 6.52 8.36
C ARG A 136 -12.87 6.58 6.85
N PRO A 137 -13.98 6.01 6.34
CA PRO A 137 -14.30 6.07 4.91
C PRO A 137 -14.23 7.49 4.34
N GLU A 138 -14.82 8.46 5.02
CA GLU A 138 -14.81 9.86 4.62
C GLU A 138 -13.42 10.52 4.62
N GLU A 139 -12.49 10.03 5.45
CA GLU A 139 -11.10 10.49 5.44
C GLU A 139 -10.32 9.90 4.26
N VAL A 140 -10.58 8.65 3.91
CA VAL A 140 -10.01 8.03 2.70
C VAL A 140 -10.52 8.74 1.45
N GLU A 141 -11.83 9.06 1.37
CA GLU A 141 -12.41 9.84 0.28
C GLU A 141 -11.77 11.23 0.15
N GLN A 142 -11.51 11.92 1.28
CA GLN A 142 -10.82 13.21 1.27
C GLN A 142 -9.36 13.09 0.82
N LEU A 143 -8.65 12.03 1.21
CA LEU A 143 -7.29 11.75 0.72
C LEU A 143 -7.28 11.50 -0.79
N VAL A 144 -8.25 10.73 -1.30
CA VAL A 144 -8.42 10.51 -2.75
C VAL A 144 -8.71 11.83 -3.47
N ALA A 145 -9.65 12.64 -2.95
CA ALA A 145 -9.96 13.94 -3.53
C ALA A 145 -8.74 14.87 -3.57
N LEU A 146 -7.91 14.86 -2.52
CA LEU A 146 -6.66 15.60 -2.47
C LEU A 146 -5.66 15.11 -3.52
N ALA A 147 -5.50 13.80 -3.66
CA ALA A 147 -4.62 13.20 -4.65
C ALA A 147 -5.06 13.55 -6.08
N VAL A 148 -6.35 13.43 -6.38
CA VAL A 148 -6.91 13.81 -7.69
C VAL A 148 -6.73 15.30 -7.97
N LYS A 149 -7.00 16.17 -7.00
CA LYS A 149 -6.86 17.63 -7.14
C LYS A 149 -5.44 18.06 -7.55
N HIS A 150 -4.44 17.34 -7.04
CA HIS A 150 -3.03 17.68 -7.25
C HIS A 150 -2.29 16.74 -8.20
N ASP A 151 -3.00 15.84 -8.87
CA ASP A 151 -2.43 14.84 -9.81
C ASP A 151 -1.33 13.98 -9.15
N LEU A 152 -1.63 13.44 -7.96
CA LEU A 152 -0.70 12.64 -7.16
C LEU A 152 -1.04 11.15 -7.24
N TRP A 153 0.00 10.33 -7.28
CA TRP A 153 -0.15 8.90 -7.02
C TRP A 153 -0.60 8.65 -5.57
N MET A 154 -1.48 7.68 -5.37
CA MET A 154 -1.77 7.15 -4.04
C MET A 154 -1.20 5.74 -3.95
N ILE A 155 -0.22 5.55 -3.06
CA ILE A 155 0.38 4.24 -2.80
C ILE A 155 -0.22 3.73 -1.48
N ASP A 156 -1.11 2.74 -1.58
CA ASP A 156 -1.79 2.16 -0.42
C ASP A 156 -1.12 0.86 0.06
N ASP A 157 -0.79 0.79 1.36
CA ASP A 157 -0.31 -0.42 2.03
C ASP A 157 -1.40 -0.98 2.93
N MET A 158 -2.10 -1.94 2.41
CA MET A 158 -3.23 -2.57 3.08
C MET A 158 -2.85 -3.84 3.86
N ILE A 159 -1.61 -3.98 4.30
CA ILE A 159 -1.12 -5.21 4.96
C ILE A 159 -1.94 -5.61 6.19
N TYR A 160 -2.56 -4.66 6.86
CA TYR A 160 -3.41 -4.91 8.02
C TYR A 160 -4.92 -4.76 7.74
N ALA A 161 -5.34 -4.70 6.49
CA ALA A 161 -6.75 -4.49 6.11
C ALA A 161 -7.74 -5.46 6.77
N THR A 162 -7.30 -6.70 7.04
CA THR A 162 -8.12 -7.72 7.70
C THR A 162 -8.00 -7.74 9.23
N LEU A 163 -7.16 -6.87 9.83
CA LEU A 163 -6.89 -6.79 11.26
C LEU A 163 -7.50 -5.51 11.85
N VAL A 164 -8.82 -5.35 11.68
CA VAL A 164 -9.57 -4.17 12.13
C VAL A 164 -10.56 -4.58 13.21
N TRP A 165 -10.56 -3.85 14.33
CA TRP A 165 -11.50 -3.98 15.45
C TRP A 165 -12.38 -2.74 15.63
N ALA A 166 -12.35 -1.81 14.68
CA ALA A 166 -13.24 -0.65 14.63
C ALA A 166 -14.63 -1.04 14.11
N ASP A 167 -15.64 -0.22 14.36
CA ASP A 167 -17.00 -0.42 13.88
C ASP A 167 -17.11 -0.31 12.35
N TYR A 168 -16.12 0.30 11.70
CA TYR A 168 -15.91 0.37 10.25
C TYR A 168 -14.66 -0.42 9.86
N GLY A 169 -14.70 -1.08 8.71
CA GLY A 169 -13.58 -1.86 8.18
C GLY A 169 -12.53 -1.00 7.46
N TYR A 170 -11.57 -1.67 6.87
CA TYR A 170 -10.67 -1.05 5.91
C TYR A 170 -11.47 -0.50 4.71
N THR A 171 -11.16 0.71 4.30
CA THR A 171 -11.71 1.35 3.09
C THR A 171 -10.61 1.49 2.06
N SER A 172 -10.83 0.92 0.87
CA SER A 172 -9.92 1.07 -0.25
C SER A 172 -10.03 2.46 -0.88
N PRO A 173 -8.92 3.10 -1.26
CA PRO A 173 -8.95 4.34 -2.04
C PRO A 173 -9.40 4.15 -3.50
N THR A 174 -9.60 2.90 -3.95
CA THR A 174 -10.02 2.58 -5.33
C THR A 174 -11.52 2.30 -5.47
N LYS A 175 -12.31 2.57 -4.42
CA LYS A 175 -13.78 2.45 -4.47
C LYS A 175 -14.41 3.61 -5.22
#